data_9177ea1243ef17f06ab6862e0876ca41
#
_entry.id   9177ea1243ef17f06ab6862e0876ca41
#
_cell.length_a   1.000
_cell.length_b   1.000
_cell.length_c   1.000
_cell.angle_alpha   90.00
_cell.angle_beta   90.00
_cell.angle_gamma   90.00
#
_symmetry.space_group_name_H-M   'P 1'
#
loop_
_entity.id
_entity.type
_entity.pdbx_description
1 polymer ?
#
loop_
_entity_poly.entity_id
_entity_poly.type
_entity_poly.pdbx_seq_one_letter_code
_entity_poly.pdbx_strand_id
1 'polypeptide(L)'
;MIPGRVRPTIAIGMAVAAALVLAACGFGEEGVSVSKDGPDYDGAVLFASHCSGCHTLSAAGTQGTGNRGTRTQGPSLDQRTESYDDALFAIQNGGFSGAIMPQNIVVGEEAKAVARFVAKYAGEDAEESPRPGQPSP
;
A
#
# COMPACT_ATOMS: atom_id res chain seq x y z
N MET A 1 6.61 59.22 -5.19
CA MET A 1 6.61 57.80 -4.76
C MET A 1 6.88 56.93 -5.99
N ILE A 2 8.07 56.35 -6.12
CA ILE A 2 8.43 55.48 -7.25
C ILE A 2 8.18 54.06 -6.83
N PRO A 3 7.34 53.25 -7.52
CA PRO A 3 7.12 51.87 -7.16
C PRO A 3 8.39 51.08 -7.47
N GLY A 4 8.93 50.42 -6.45
CA GLY A 4 10.13 49.60 -6.55
C GLY A 4 9.93 48.44 -7.55
N ARG A 5 10.71 48.44 -8.61
CA ARG A 5 10.82 47.32 -9.58
C ARG A 5 11.33 46.09 -8.84
N VAL A 6 10.45 45.13 -8.57
CA VAL A 6 10.86 43.78 -8.12
C VAL A 6 11.74 43.18 -9.23
N ARG A 7 12.97 42.84 -8.88
CA ARG A 7 13.96 42.29 -9.85
C ARG A 7 13.40 40.94 -10.37
N PRO A 8 13.35 40.73 -11.70
CA PRO A 8 12.78 39.52 -12.30
C PRO A 8 13.47 38.22 -11.85
N THR A 9 14.72 38.32 -11.41
CA THR A 9 15.47 37.17 -10.86
C THR A 9 14.89 36.59 -9.57
N ILE A 10 14.26 37.42 -8.71
CA ILE A 10 13.62 36.97 -7.47
C ILE A 10 12.30 36.27 -7.79
N ALA A 11 11.54 36.79 -8.75
CA ALA A 11 10.25 36.19 -9.16
C ALA A 11 10.43 34.80 -9.81
N ILE A 12 11.47 34.61 -10.61
CA ILE A 12 11.81 33.34 -11.24
C ILE A 12 12.23 32.31 -10.19
N GLY A 13 13.05 32.71 -9.21
CA GLY A 13 13.49 31.82 -8.13
C GLY A 13 12.32 31.31 -7.27
N MET A 14 11.35 32.18 -6.95
CA MET A 14 10.15 31.78 -6.19
C MET A 14 9.23 30.86 -7.01
N ALA A 15 9.09 31.06 -8.31
CA ALA A 15 8.27 30.22 -9.16
C ALA A 15 8.85 28.80 -9.31
N VAL A 16 10.17 28.67 -9.42
CA VAL A 16 10.86 27.38 -9.49
C VAL A 16 10.76 26.63 -8.15
N ALA A 17 10.93 27.33 -7.02
CA ALA A 17 10.77 26.74 -5.70
C ALA A 17 9.34 26.25 -5.44
N ALA A 18 8.33 26.98 -5.85
CA ALA A 18 6.93 26.59 -5.75
C ALA A 18 6.59 25.36 -6.62
N ALA A 19 7.16 25.27 -7.82
CA ALA A 19 6.98 24.11 -8.69
C ALA A 19 7.61 22.82 -8.13
N LEU A 20 8.76 22.93 -7.45
CA LEU A 20 9.42 21.79 -6.81
C LEU A 20 8.65 21.27 -5.59
N VAL A 21 7.98 22.14 -4.84
CA VAL A 21 7.17 21.74 -3.68
C VAL A 21 5.89 21.02 -4.11
N LEU A 22 5.29 21.41 -5.24
CA LEU A 22 4.10 20.76 -5.79
C LEU A 22 4.40 19.36 -6.39
N ALA A 23 5.60 19.11 -6.84
CA ALA A 23 6.03 17.81 -7.33
C ALA A 23 6.29 16.79 -6.19
N ALA A 24 6.40 17.23 -4.94
CA ALA A 24 6.66 16.36 -3.79
C ALA A 24 5.38 15.72 -3.20
N CYS A 25 4.19 16.08 -3.68
CA CYS A 25 2.91 15.48 -3.26
C CYS A 25 2.44 14.46 -4.31
N GLY A 26 3.22 13.40 -4.55
CA GLY A 26 2.81 12.25 -5.32
C GLY A 26 1.76 11.46 -4.56
N PHE A 27 0.53 11.45 -5.05
CA PHE A 27 -0.55 10.66 -4.48
C PHE A 27 -0.52 9.24 -5.07
N GLY A 28 -0.21 8.25 -4.23
CA GLY A 28 -0.68 6.87 -4.41
C GLY A 28 0.15 5.94 -5.29
N GLU A 29 0.92 6.41 -6.26
CA GLU A 29 1.75 5.54 -7.11
C GLU A 29 3.24 5.52 -6.73
N GLU A 30 3.71 6.51 -5.98
CA GLU A 30 5.14 6.73 -5.70
C GLU A 30 5.74 5.72 -4.71
N GLY A 31 4.91 4.93 -4.02
CA GLY A 31 5.37 3.89 -3.09
C GLY A 31 5.38 2.48 -3.66
N VAL A 32 4.71 2.25 -4.79
CA VAL A 32 4.63 0.92 -5.39
C VAL A 32 5.96 0.53 -6.01
N SER A 33 6.57 -0.56 -5.52
CA SER A 33 7.91 -1.03 -5.96
C SER A 33 7.86 -2.03 -7.12
N VAL A 34 6.67 -2.53 -7.49
CA VAL A 34 6.52 -3.45 -8.61
C VAL A 34 6.53 -2.73 -9.95
N SER A 35 7.02 -3.41 -11.00
CA SER A 35 7.13 -2.83 -12.34
C SER A 35 5.77 -2.40 -12.88
N LYS A 36 5.69 -1.17 -13.43
CA LYS A 36 4.47 -0.62 -14.05
C LYS A 36 3.96 -1.43 -15.24
N ASP A 37 4.84 -2.10 -15.96
CA ASP A 37 4.51 -2.95 -17.10
C ASP A 37 4.24 -4.41 -16.68
N GLY A 38 4.31 -4.70 -15.37
CA GLY A 38 4.12 -6.04 -14.83
C GLY A 38 2.65 -6.40 -14.59
N PRO A 39 2.31 -7.69 -14.64
CA PRO A 39 0.92 -8.16 -14.44
C PRO A 39 0.37 -7.90 -13.02
N ASP A 40 1.24 -7.59 -12.07
CA ASP A 40 0.87 -7.39 -10.67
C ASP A 40 0.69 -5.90 -10.31
N TYR A 41 0.98 -4.98 -11.24
CA TYR A 41 0.96 -3.54 -10.98
C TYR A 41 -0.45 -3.04 -10.58
N ASP A 42 -1.47 -3.47 -11.31
CA ASP A 42 -2.85 -3.09 -10.99
C ASP A 42 -3.26 -3.57 -9.59
N GLY A 43 -2.85 -4.79 -9.22
CA GLY A 43 -3.08 -5.33 -7.87
C GLY A 43 -2.36 -4.52 -6.79
N ALA A 44 -1.14 -4.05 -7.05
CA ALA A 44 -0.38 -3.23 -6.13
C ALA A 44 -1.01 -1.83 -5.94
N VAL A 45 -1.45 -1.19 -7.02
CA VAL A 45 -2.12 0.12 -6.99
C VAL A 45 -3.46 0.04 -6.26
N LEU A 46 -4.25 -1.01 -6.54
CA LEU A 46 -5.51 -1.26 -5.85
C LEU A 46 -5.29 -1.51 -4.35
N PHE A 47 -4.25 -2.29 -4.00
CA PHE A 47 -3.88 -2.51 -2.60
C PHE A 47 -3.48 -1.20 -1.92
N ALA A 48 -2.61 -0.40 -2.53
CA ALA A 48 -2.20 0.90 -2.01
C ALA A 48 -3.40 1.84 -1.80
N SER A 49 -4.38 1.81 -2.69
CA SER A 49 -5.55 2.70 -2.64
C SER A 49 -6.59 2.28 -1.59
N HIS A 50 -6.79 0.98 -1.39
CA HIS A 50 -7.91 0.46 -0.60
C HIS A 50 -7.51 -0.24 0.70
N CYS A 51 -6.26 -0.72 0.81
CA CYS A 51 -5.81 -1.56 1.92
C CYS A 51 -4.77 -0.87 2.81
N SER A 52 -4.10 0.19 2.31
CA SER A 52 -2.99 0.90 2.98
C SER A 52 -3.35 1.50 4.34
N GLY A 53 -4.61 1.86 4.55
CA GLY A 53 -5.06 2.42 5.83
C GLY A 53 -4.96 1.44 7.00
N CYS A 54 -4.89 0.14 6.73
CA CYS A 54 -4.86 -0.91 7.74
C CYS A 54 -3.67 -1.86 7.62
N HIS A 55 -3.22 -2.16 6.40
CA HIS A 55 -2.20 -3.17 6.14
C HIS A 55 -0.86 -2.57 5.72
N THR A 56 0.23 -3.15 6.25
CA THR A 56 1.60 -2.93 5.79
C THR A 56 1.92 -3.97 4.72
N LEU A 57 2.40 -3.51 3.56
CA LEU A 57 2.97 -4.33 2.51
C LEU A 57 3.96 -3.49 1.70
N SER A 58 5.26 -3.76 1.87
CA SER A 58 6.35 -2.96 1.31
C SER A 58 6.32 -2.92 -0.22
N ALA A 59 5.94 -4.02 -0.87
CA ALA A 59 5.79 -4.07 -2.32
C ALA A 59 4.74 -3.09 -2.87
N ALA A 60 3.73 -2.73 -2.07
CA ALA A 60 2.74 -1.70 -2.39
C ALA A 60 3.08 -0.31 -1.81
N GLY A 61 4.23 -0.16 -1.13
CA GLY A 61 4.63 1.08 -0.48
C GLY A 61 3.75 1.49 0.70
N THR A 62 3.12 0.53 1.38
CA THR A 62 2.15 0.82 2.45
C THR A 62 2.68 0.44 3.81
N GLN A 63 2.35 1.22 4.85
CA GLN A 63 2.79 0.98 6.24
C GLN A 63 1.64 0.71 7.22
N GLY A 64 0.40 0.71 6.76
CA GLY A 64 -0.76 0.55 7.64
C GLY A 64 -0.83 1.62 8.73
N THR A 65 -1.63 1.40 9.75
CA THR A 65 -1.74 2.33 10.88
C THR A 65 -0.59 2.20 11.88
N GLY A 66 0.11 1.08 11.90
CA GLY A 66 1.16 0.77 12.88
C GLY A 66 0.72 0.77 14.35
N ASN A 67 -0.49 1.20 14.64
CA ASN A 67 -1.00 1.34 16.00
C ASN A 67 -1.89 0.15 16.38
N ARG A 68 -1.34 -0.79 17.15
CA ARG A 68 -2.04 -1.98 17.63
C ARG A 68 -3.24 -1.68 18.56
N GLY A 69 -3.35 -0.46 19.06
CA GLY A 69 -4.48 -0.02 19.89
C GLY A 69 -5.70 0.42 19.07
N THR A 70 -5.57 0.62 17.77
CA THR A 70 -6.70 1.01 16.93
C THR A 70 -7.41 -0.21 16.36
N ARG A 71 -8.76 -0.15 16.32
CA ARG A 71 -9.59 -1.23 15.77
C ARG A 71 -9.45 -1.39 14.25
N THR A 72 -8.82 -0.42 13.58
CA THR A 72 -8.60 -0.40 12.13
C THR A 72 -7.25 -0.99 11.71
N GLN A 73 -6.49 -1.56 12.65
CA GLN A 73 -5.22 -2.18 12.31
C GLN A 73 -5.43 -3.56 11.67
N GLY A 74 -4.86 -3.76 10.50
CA GLY A 74 -4.64 -5.06 9.88
C GLY A 74 -3.26 -5.64 10.22
N PRO A 75 -3.02 -6.93 9.95
CA PRO A 75 -1.69 -7.51 10.06
C PRO A 75 -0.71 -6.88 9.06
N SER A 76 0.59 -6.87 9.43
CA SER A 76 1.64 -6.63 8.45
C SER A 76 1.78 -7.85 7.55
N LEU A 77 1.56 -7.63 6.26
CA LEU A 77 1.67 -8.69 5.28
C LEU A 77 3.12 -8.95 4.86
N ASP A 78 4.06 -8.06 5.18
CA ASP A 78 5.50 -8.34 5.03
C ASP A 78 5.96 -9.49 5.93
N GLN A 79 5.33 -9.62 7.10
CA GLN A 79 5.72 -10.58 8.14
C GLN A 79 4.94 -11.89 8.11
N ARG A 80 4.09 -12.12 7.12
CA ARG A 80 3.31 -13.35 7.02
C ARG A 80 2.96 -13.66 5.56
N THR A 81 3.12 -14.91 5.20
CA THR A 81 2.71 -15.39 3.89
C THR A 81 1.19 -15.57 3.83
N GLU A 82 0.60 -15.24 2.71
CA GLU A 82 -0.83 -15.44 2.44
C GLU A 82 -1.01 -16.23 1.14
N SER A 83 -1.97 -17.13 1.11
CA SER A 83 -2.35 -17.77 -0.14
C SER A 83 -3.32 -16.88 -0.93
N TYR A 84 -3.45 -17.16 -2.24
CA TYR A 84 -4.44 -16.49 -3.07
C TYR A 84 -5.87 -16.67 -2.53
N ASP A 85 -6.21 -17.89 -2.13
CA ASP A 85 -7.55 -18.23 -1.65
C ASP A 85 -7.85 -17.55 -0.32
N ASP A 86 -6.88 -17.51 0.60
CA ASP A 86 -7.03 -16.82 1.89
C ASP A 86 -7.18 -15.31 1.69
N ALA A 87 -6.36 -14.70 0.84
CA ALA A 87 -6.44 -13.28 0.54
C ALA A 87 -7.79 -12.92 -0.12
N LEU A 88 -8.24 -13.72 -1.10
CA LEU A 88 -9.52 -13.52 -1.76
C LEU A 88 -10.70 -13.71 -0.79
N PHE A 89 -10.63 -14.73 0.06
CA PHE A 89 -11.62 -14.97 1.10
C PHE A 89 -11.71 -13.78 2.07
N ALA A 90 -10.57 -13.26 2.53
CA ALA A 90 -10.53 -12.13 3.44
C ALA A 90 -11.14 -10.86 2.82
N ILE A 91 -10.85 -10.58 1.54
CA ILE A 91 -11.43 -9.45 0.81
C ILE A 91 -12.96 -9.58 0.70
N GLN A 92 -13.45 -10.77 0.38
CA GLN A 92 -14.88 -11.01 0.16
C GLN A 92 -15.68 -11.08 1.46
N ASN A 93 -15.09 -11.58 2.54
CA ASN A 93 -15.80 -11.88 3.78
C ASN A 93 -15.47 -10.96 4.96
N GLY A 94 -14.54 -10.02 4.79
CA GLY A 94 -14.17 -9.08 5.84
C GLY A 94 -13.15 -9.62 6.83
N GLY A 95 -12.21 -10.44 6.36
CA GLY A 95 -11.14 -11.02 7.16
C GLY A 95 -11.53 -12.29 7.91
N PHE A 96 -10.65 -12.74 8.78
CA PHE A 96 -10.84 -13.93 9.60
C PHE A 96 -11.24 -13.54 11.03
N SER A 97 -12.16 -14.23 11.66
CA SER A 97 -12.47 -14.15 13.10
C SER A 97 -12.80 -12.74 13.66
N GLY A 98 -13.78 -12.05 13.10
CA GLY A 98 -14.34 -10.82 13.70
C GLY A 98 -13.46 -9.58 13.59
N ALA A 99 -12.45 -9.60 12.73
CA ALA A 99 -11.67 -8.42 12.36
C ALA A 99 -12.56 -7.33 11.74
N ILE A 100 -12.17 -6.07 11.91
CA ILE A 100 -12.91 -4.94 11.32
C ILE A 100 -12.35 -4.65 9.91
N MET A 101 -12.22 -5.65 9.09
CA MET A 101 -11.96 -5.50 7.67
C MET A 101 -13.30 -5.41 6.94
N PRO A 102 -13.54 -4.36 6.12
CA PRO A 102 -14.78 -4.27 5.34
C PRO A 102 -14.90 -5.43 4.35
N GLN A 103 -16.10 -5.99 4.22
CA GLN A 103 -16.39 -6.97 3.18
C GLN A 103 -16.46 -6.30 1.81
N ASN A 104 -15.97 -6.99 0.78
CA ASN A 104 -16.09 -6.55 -0.61
C ASN A 104 -15.58 -5.12 -0.84
N ILE A 105 -14.48 -4.75 -0.18
CA ILE A 105 -13.83 -3.44 -0.34
C ILE A 105 -13.37 -3.21 -1.80
N VAL A 106 -13.03 -4.29 -2.49
CA VAL A 106 -12.88 -4.42 -3.94
C VAL A 106 -13.59 -5.70 -4.39
N VAL A 107 -14.09 -5.76 -5.62
CA VAL A 107 -14.91 -6.87 -6.11
C VAL A 107 -14.48 -7.36 -7.50
N GLY A 108 -14.96 -8.54 -7.90
CA GLY A 108 -14.74 -9.06 -9.24
C GLY A 108 -13.26 -9.25 -9.58
N GLU A 109 -12.83 -8.74 -10.73
CA GLU A 109 -11.44 -8.89 -11.19
C GLU A 109 -10.45 -8.06 -10.34
N GLU A 110 -10.87 -6.94 -9.77
CA GLU A 110 -10.06 -6.14 -8.86
C GLU A 110 -9.71 -6.93 -7.59
N ALA A 111 -10.69 -7.61 -6.98
CA ALA A 111 -10.44 -8.48 -5.82
C ALA A 111 -9.46 -9.59 -6.14
N LYS A 112 -9.58 -10.19 -7.33
CA LYS A 112 -8.65 -11.21 -7.80
C LYS A 112 -7.25 -10.66 -8.07
N ALA A 113 -7.15 -9.45 -8.61
CA ALA A 113 -5.85 -8.78 -8.85
C ALA A 113 -5.13 -8.50 -7.53
N VAL A 114 -5.85 -7.95 -6.53
CA VAL A 114 -5.30 -7.74 -5.18
C VAL A 114 -4.90 -9.06 -4.53
N ALA A 115 -5.72 -10.10 -4.62
CA ALA A 115 -5.41 -11.41 -4.03
C ALA A 115 -4.17 -12.04 -4.67
N ARG A 116 -4.00 -11.97 -6.00
CA ARG A 116 -2.77 -12.42 -6.69
C ARG A 116 -1.55 -11.65 -6.22
N PHE A 117 -1.67 -10.33 -6.14
CA PHE A 117 -0.58 -9.47 -5.68
C PHE A 117 -0.18 -9.81 -4.25
N VAL A 118 -1.12 -9.90 -3.32
CA VAL A 118 -0.86 -10.27 -1.93
C VAL A 118 -0.20 -11.65 -1.85
N ALA A 119 -0.75 -12.67 -2.52
CA ALA A 119 -0.21 -14.02 -2.50
C ALA A 119 1.24 -14.12 -2.99
N LYS A 120 1.66 -13.19 -3.86
CA LYS A 120 3.00 -13.19 -4.44
C LYS A 120 4.02 -12.42 -3.60
N TYR A 121 3.60 -11.30 -2.99
CA TYR A 121 4.51 -10.35 -2.34
C TYR A 121 4.39 -10.32 -0.82
N ALA A 122 3.41 -10.98 -0.24
CA ALA A 122 3.32 -11.12 1.21
C ALA A 122 4.39 -12.09 1.74
N GLY A 123 4.95 -11.77 2.90
CA GLY A 123 5.92 -12.62 3.57
C GLY A 123 7.38 -12.38 3.17
N GLU A 124 7.71 -11.26 2.51
CA GLU A 124 9.11 -10.94 2.18
C GLU A 124 10.01 -10.87 3.43
N ASP A 125 9.47 -10.41 4.57
CA ASP A 125 10.17 -10.35 5.86
C ASP A 125 9.69 -11.44 6.83
N ALA A 126 8.93 -12.43 6.35
CA ALA A 126 8.49 -13.53 7.20
C ALA A 126 9.70 -14.37 7.60
N GLU A 127 10.11 -14.29 8.87
CA GLU A 127 10.95 -15.35 9.43
C GLU A 127 10.21 -16.67 9.19
N GLU A 128 10.95 -17.68 8.73
CA GLU A 128 10.42 -19.01 8.47
C GLU A 128 10.02 -19.69 9.80
N SER A 129 8.95 -19.15 10.38
CA SER A 129 8.32 -19.72 11.56
C SER A 129 7.52 -20.94 11.12
N PRO A 130 7.90 -22.15 11.57
CA PRO A 130 7.13 -23.35 11.26
C PRO A 130 5.68 -23.12 11.70
N ARG A 131 4.73 -23.31 10.79
CA ARG A 131 3.32 -23.32 11.16
C ARG A 131 3.09 -24.40 12.21
N PRO A 132 2.24 -24.18 13.22
CA PRO A 132 1.91 -25.21 14.18
C PRO A 132 1.49 -26.51 13.47
N GLY A 133 2.28 -27.56 13.61
CA GLY A 133 2.04 -28.86 12.97
C GLY A 133 2.86 -29.17 11.73
N GLN A 134 3.74 -28.27 11.25
CA GLN A 134 4.75 -28.63 10.24
C GLN A 134 6.05 -29.10 10.94
N PRO A 135 6.63 -30.22 10.48
CA PRO A 135 7.94 -30.63 10.95
C PRO A 135 8.98 -29.58 10.50
N SER A 136 9.88 -29.21 11.41
CA SER A 136 11.05 -28.38 11.09
C SER A 136 11.91 -29.08 10.04
N PRO A 137 12.55 -28.31 9.11
CA PRO A 137 13.46 -28.87 8.11
C PRO A 137 14.67 -29.58 8.71
#